data_52b9f043d4977565b198e4a41be9ac91
#
_entry.id   52b9f043d4977565b198e4a41be9ac91
#
_cell.length_a   1.000
_cell.length_b   1.000
_cell.length_c   1.000
_cell.angle_alpha   90.00
_cell.angle_beta   90.00
_cell.angle_gamma   90.00
#
_symmetry.space_group_name_H-M   'P 1'
#
loop_
_entity.id
_entity.type
_entity.pdbx_description
1 polymer ?
#
loop_
_entity_poly.entity_id
_entity_poly.type
_entity_poly.pdbx_seq_one_letter_code
_entity_poly.pdbx_strand_id
1 'polypeptide(L)'
;MKVSEKLDLVFIYAIIGTIIFRRWSMSYLFEILPSLLSGATMTLQVFALVLLFSIPLGILVAFCLQVHWKPLHYMIDVYIWVMRGTPLLLQLIFIYYVLPSIGIRLDRVPAAIIAFTLNYAAYFAEIFRGGIATIPQGQYEAAKVLKFKPIDTVRYIILPQVTKIVLPSVFNEVMSLVKDTSLVYALGISDLILASRTSANRDASLIPMFLAGAIYLLMIGIVTILAKRLEKKFSYYR
;
A
#
# COMPACT_ATOMS: atom_id res chain seq x y z
N MET A 1 10.34 -49.14 19.05
CA MET A 1 9.01 -48.62 18.70
C MET A 1 8.07 -49.80 18.58
N LYS A 2 7.12 -49.94 19.53
CA LYS A 2 6.17 -51.06 19.57
C LYS A 2 5.22 -50.99 18.36
N VAL A 3 4.74 -52.14 17.87
CA VAL A 3 3.81 -52.20 16.71
C VAL A 3 2.58 -51.32 16.88
N SER A 4 2.13 -51.11 18.13
CA SER A 4 1.00 -50.21 18.45
C SER A 4 1.31 -48.74 18.11
N GLU A 5 2.52 -48.22 18.39
CA GLU A 5 2.91 -46.83 18.09
C GLU A 5 2.97 -46.55 16.57
N LYS A 6 3.33 -47.56 15.78
CA LYS A 6 3.30 -47.43 14.30
C LYS A 6 1.87 -47.39 13.75
N LEU A 7 0.96 -48.18 14.34
CA LEU A 7 -0.45 -48.18 13.98
C LEU A 7 -1.12 -46.84 14.34
N ASP A 8 -0.81 -46.28 15.51
CA ASP A 8 -1.36 -45.00 15.95
C ASP A 8 -0.86 -43.84 15.04
N LEU A 9 0.42 -43.86 14.65
CA LEU A 9 0.98 -42.91 13.68
C LEU A 9 0.31 -43.04 12.29
N VAL A 10 0.11 -44.24 11.78
CA VAL A 10 -0.58 -44.44 10.48
C VAL A 10 -2.04 -43.98 10.58
N PHE A 11 -2.73 -44.23 11.69
CA PHE A 11 -4.10 -43.74 11.91
C PHE A 11 -4.14 -42.19 11.97
N ILE A 12 -3.20 -41.55 12.67
CA ILE A 12 -3.07 -40.10 12.74
C ILE A 12 -2.79 -39.52 11.36
N TYR A 13 -1.86 -40.08 10.59
CA TYR A 13 -1.59 -39.64 9.21
C TYR A 13 -2.76 -39.86 8.26
N ALA A 14 -3.52 -40.97 8.41
CA ALA A 14 -4.73 -41.22 7.63
C ALA A 14 -5.85 -40.23 7.97
N ILE A 15 -6.05 -39.92 9.26
CA ILE A 15 -7.03 -38.90 9.70
C ILE A 15 -6.60 -37.51 9.23
N ILE A 16 -5.34 -37.13 9.40
CA ILE A 16 -4.80 -35.85 8.92
C ILE A 16 -4.92 -35.76 7.39
N GLY A 17 -4.53 -36.82 6.68
CA GLY A 17 -4.65 -36.91 5.23
C GLY A 17 -6.11 -36.79 4.76
N THR A 18 -7.05 -37.48 5.42
CA THR A 18 -8.48 -37.42 5.08
C THR A 18 -9.07 -36.04 5.39
N ILE A 19 -8.68 -35.41 6.49
CA ILE A 19 -9.11 -34.05 6.86
C ILE A 19 -8.55 -33.04 5.85
N ILE A 20 -7.28 -33.15 5.48
CA ILE A 20 -6.64 -32.27 4.50
C ILE A 20 -7.28 -32.46 3.12
N PHE A 21 -7.45 -33.71 2.65
CA PHE A 21 -7.98 -34.02 1.31
C PHE A 21 -9.47 -33.69 1.16
N ARG A 22 -10.29 -33.93 2.21
CA ARG A 22 -11.72 -33.61 2.20
C ARG A 22 -11.99 -32.10 2.20
N ARG A 23 -11.04 -31.29 2.66
CA ARG A 23 -11.14 -29.82 2.69
C ARG A 23 -10.64 -29.14 1.42
N TRP A 24 -9.94 -29.84 0.53
CA TRP A 24 -9.60 -29.37 -0.82
C TRP A 24 -10.70 -29.68 -1.84
N SER A 25 -11.93 -29.95 -1.37
CA SER A 25 -13.04 -30.15 -2.29
C SER A 25 -13.39 -28.83 -2.98
N MET A 26 -13.71 -28.91 -4.29
CA MET A 26 -14.16 -27.73 -5.06
C MET A 26 -15.37 -27.05 -4.40
N SER A 27 -16.26 -27.82 -3.75
CA SER A 27 -17.41 -27.29 -2.99
C SER A 27 -16.99 -26.37 -1.86
N TYR A 28 -15.93 -26.70 -1.09
CA TYR A 28 -15.42 -25.85 -0.01
C TYR A 28 -14.83 -24.54 -0.56
N LEU A 29 -14.11 -24.61 -1.69
CA LEU A 29 -13.59 -23.40 -2.34
C LEU A 29 -14.72 -22.45 -2.75
N PHE A 30 -15.79 -22.97 -3.34
CA PHE A 30 -16.97 -22.17 -3.72
C PHE A 30 -17.71 -21.58 -2.50
N GLU A 31 -17.70 -22.24 -1.36
CA GLU A 31 -18.32 -21.76 -0.13
C GLU A 31 -17.58 -20.55 0.46
N ILE A 32 -16.23 -20.56 0.50
CA ILE A 32 -15.45 -19.49 1.11
C ILE A 32 -15.13 -18.34 0.16
N LEU A 33 -15.13 -18.58 -1.15
CA LEU A 33 -14.75 -17.61 -2.18
C LEU A 33 -15.56 -16.30 -2.10
N PRO A 34 -16.90 -16.31 -1.92
CA PRO A 34 -17.67 -15.06 -1.80
C PRO A 34 -17.21 -14.16 -0.66
N SER A 35 -16.90 -14.75 0.50
CA SER A 35 -16.39 -14.01 1.65
C SER A 35 -15.02 -13.39 1.37
N LEU A 36 -14.11 -14.15 0.76
CA LEU A 36 -12.78 -13.66 0.38
C LEU A 36 -12.85 -12.56 -0.68
N LEU A 37 -13.73 -12.69 -1.69
CA LEU A 37 -13.93 -11.68 -2.73
C LEU A 37 -14.53 -10.39 -2.15
N SER A 38 -15.47 -10.50 -1.21
CA SER A 38 -16.00 -9.35 -0.48
C SER A 38 -14.89 -8.63 0.29
N GLY A 39 -14.04 -9.38 1.01
CA GLY A 39 -12.87 -8.84 1.69
C GLY A 39 -11.87 -8.20 0.72
N ALA A 40 -11.60 -8.83 -0.43
CA ALA A 40 -10.75 -8.27 -1.48
C ALA A 40 -11.31 -6.95 -2.05
N THR A 41 -12.62 -6.84 -2.19
CA THR A 41 -13.29 -5.60 -2.62
C THR A 41 -13.04 -4.47 -1.61
N MET A 42 -13.18 -4.73 -0.31
CA MET A 42 -12.86 -3.76 0.74
C MET A 42 -11.38 -3.35 0.70
N THR A 43 -10.46 -4.31 0.56
CA THR A 43 -9.03 -4.07 0.39
C THR A 43 -8.76 -3.13 -0.79
N LEU A 44 -9.38 -3.40 -1.96
CA LEU A 44 -9.23 -2.57 -3.16
C LEU A 44 -9.85 -1.18 -3.00
N GLN A 45 -10.96 -1.05 -2.27
CA GLN A 45 -11.58 0.26 -1.98
C GLN A 45 -10.65 1.12 -1.12
N VAL A 46 -10.11 0.57 -0.03
CA VAL A 46 -9.13 1.27 0.81
C VAL A 46 -7.90 1.64 -0.01
N PHE A 47 -7.33 0.70 -0.75
CA PHE A 47 -6.19 0.94 -1.64
C PHE A 47 -6.44 2.10 -2.61
N ALA A 48 -7.57 2.07 -3.33
CA ALA A 48 -7.88 3.08 -4.35
C ALA A 48 -8.07 4.47 -3.73
N LEU A 49 -8.79 4.57 -2.60
CA LEU A 49 -9.01 5.84 -1.92
C LEU A 49 -7.72 6.41 -1.33
N VAL A 50 -6.90 5.57 -0.70
CA VAL A 50 -5.60 6.02 -0.18
C VAL A 50 -4.70 6.50 -1.32
N LEU A 51 -4.62 5.77 -2.42
CA LEU A 51 -3.82 6.17 -3.58
C LEU A 51 -4.31 7.49 -4.19
N LEU A 52 -5.64 7.65 -4.30
CA LEU A 52 -6.27 8.85 -4.82
C LEU A 52 -5.93 10.11 -4.02
N PHE A 53 -5.84 9.99 -2.69
CA PHE A 53 -5.56 11.14 -1.83
C PHE A 53 -4.07 11.31 -1.53
N SER A 54 -3.30 10.23 -1.39
CA SER A 54 -1.90 10.31 -0.97
C SER A 54 -0.97 10.84 -2.06
N ILE A 55 -1.20 10.52 -3.34
CA ILE A 55 -0.36 11.05 -4.44
C ILE A 55 -0.51 12.57 -4.57
N PRO A 56 -1.74 13.15 -4.70
CA PRO A 56 -1.90 14.60 -4.76
C PRO A 56 -1.36 15.32 -3.52
N LEU A 57 -1.60 14.76 -2.32
CA LEU A 57 -1.09 15.32 -1.08
C LEU A 57 0.44 15.26 -1.04
N GLY A 58 1.06 14.15 -1.46
CA GLY A 58 2.51 14.01 -1.55
C GLY A 58 3.14 15.00 -2.54
N ILE A 59 2.49 15.21 -3.69
CA ILE A 59 2.92 16.25 -4.66
C ILE A 59 2.83 17.64 -4.03
N LEU A 60 1.73 17.96 -3.34
CA LEU A 60 1.55 19.25 -2.66
C LEU A 60 2.65 19.47 -1.61
N VAL A 61 2.91 18.47 -0.77
CA VAL A 61 3.98 18.52 0.25
C VAL A 61 5.35 18.72 -0.39
N ALA A 62 5.65 18.00 -1.51
CA ALA A 62 6.90 18.16 -2.24
C ALA A 62 7.07 19.58 -2.82
N PHE A 63 5.98 20.20 -3.32
CA PHE A 63 6.02 21.58 -3.78
C PHE A 63 6.20 22.56 -2.62
N CYS A 64 5.58 22.36 -1.48
CA CYS A 64 5.78 23.18 -0.29
C CYS A 64 7.24 23.17 0.19
N LEU A 65 7.96 22.05 -0.01
CA LEU A 65 9.41 21.96 0.25
C LEU A 65 10.29 22.80 -0.70
N GLN A 66 9.76 23.29 -1.82
CA GLN A 66 10.49 24.21 -2.72
C GLN A 66 10.37 25.68 -2.26
N VAL A 67 9.47 25.98 -1.31
CA VAL A 67 9.27 27.34 -0.80
C VAL A 67 10.38 27.67 0.19
N HIS A 68 11.02 28.83 0.03
CA HIS A 68 12.17 29.26 0.86
C HIS A 68 11.77 29.75 2.28
N TRP A 69 10.64 29.35 2.80
CA TRP A 69 10.17 29.74 4.14
C TRP A 69 10.57 28.69 5.18
N LYS A 70 11.61 28.98 5.95
CA LYS A 70 12.21 28.04 6.91
C LYS A 70 11.25 27.38 7.90
N PRO A 71 10.25 28.08 8.51
CA PRO A 71 9.30 27.43 9.42
C PRO A 71 8.48 26.33 8.73
N LEU A 72 8.00 26.59 7.50
CA LEU A 72 7.25 25.59 6.73
C LEU A 72 8.10 24.37 6.40
N HIS A 73 9.36 24.60 5.99
CA HIS A 73 10.32 23.53 5.72
C HIS A 73 10.50 22.62 6.94
N TYR A 74 10.77 23.24 8.11
CA TYR A 74 10.95 22.51 9.35
C TYR A 74 9.71 21.69 9.74
N MET A 75 8.50 22.27 9.63
CA MET A 75 7.25 21.54 9.91
C MET A 75 7.05 20.34 9.00
N ILE A 76 7.34 20.50 7.71
CA ILE A 76 7.20 19.40 6.72
C ILE A 76 8.27 18.33 6.96
N ASP A 77 9.50 18.72 7.26
CA ASP A 77 10.58 17.77 7.57
C ASP A 77 10.23 16.92 8.81
N VAL A 78 9.70 17.56 9.86
CA VAL A 78 9.21 16.85 11.07
C VAL A 78 8.06 15.90 10.71
N TYR A 79 7.10 16.37 9.90
CA TYR A 79 5.99 15.50 9.44
C TYR A 79 6.52 14.29 8.69
N ILE A 80 7.39 14.46 7.70
CA ILE A 80 7.97 13.37 6.91
C ILE A 80 8.78 12.44 7.81
N TRP A 81 9.59 12.99 8.70
CA TRP A 81 10.38 12.20 9.64
C TRP A 81 9.51 11.34 10.55
N VAL A 82 8.42 11.89 11.13
CA VAL A 82 7.51 11.16 12.00
C VAL A 82 6.78 10.07 11.22
N MET A 83 6.19 10.41 10.07
CA MET A 83 5.38 9.48 9.28
C MET A 83 6.19 8.31 8.72
N ARG A 84 7.45 8.54 8.32
CA ARG A 84 8.34 7.50 7.80
C ARG A 84 9.15 6.80 8.88
N GLY A 85 9.31 7.41 10.04
CA GLY A 85 10.08 6.90 11.16
C GLY A 85 9.28 6.06 12.17
N THR A 86 7.94 6.03 12.05
CA THR A 86 7.08 5.26 12.95
C THR A 86 6.30 4.16 12.20
N PRO A 87 5.99 3.02 12.87
CA PRO A 87 5.24 1.95 12.23
C PRO A 87 3.82 2.40 11.81
N LEU A 88 3.43 2.12 10.58
CA LEU A 88 2.12 2.48 10.04
C LEU A 88 0.96 1.92 10.88
N LEU A 89 1.11 0.70 11.42
CA LEU A 89 0.11 0.11 12.32
C LEU A 89 -0.10 0.95 13.58
N LEU A 90 0.97 1.52 14.16
CA LEU A 90 0.83 2.41 15.33
C LEU A 90 0.11 3.71 14.98
N GLN A 91 0.38 4.28 13.80
CA GLN A 91 -0.33 5.48 13.32
C GLN A 91 -1.83 5.20 13.14
N LEU A 92 -2.17 4.03 12.59
CA LEU A 92 -3.54 3.57 12.42
C LEU A 92 -4.27 3.46 13.77
N ILE A 93 -3.63 2.80 14.74
CA ILE A 93 -4.13 2.65 16.12
C ILE A 93 -4.29 4.02 16.78
N PHE A 94 -3.31 4.91 16.62
CA PHE A 94 -3.34 6.26 17.19
C PHE A 94 -4.55 7.05 16.65
N ILE A 95 -4.74 7.10 15.34
CA ILE A 95 -5.84 7.86 14.72
C ILE A 95 -7.21 7.31 15.15
N TYR A 96 -7.36 6.01 15.25
CA TYR A 96 -8.66 5.43 15.57
C TYR A 96 -8.97 5.40 17.08
N TYR A 97 -8.00 5.09 17.93
CA TYR A 97 -8.23 4.89 19.36
C TYR A 97 -7.82 6.09 20.25
N VAL A 98 -6.84 6.90 19.83
CA VAL A 98 -6.34 8.02 20.64
C VAL A 98 -7.05 9.33 20.31
N LEU A 99 -7.32 9.65 19.04
CA LEU A 99 -8.00 10.91 18.67
C LEU A 99 -9.38 11.10 19.31
N PRO A 100 -10.19 10.05 19.57
CA PRO A 100 -11.44 10.20 20.31
C PRO A 100 -11.31 10.80 21.71
N SER A 101 -10.15 10.64 22.38
CA SER A 101 -9.90 11.23 23.71
C SER A 101 -9.82 12.76 23.70
N ILE A 102 -9.53 13.35 22.53
CA ILE A 102 -9.52 14.79 22.30
C ILE A 102 -10.75 15.27 21.50
N GLY A 103 -11.80 14.46 21.41
CA GLY A 103 -13.08 14.79 20.81
C GLY A 103 -13.21 14.50 19.30
N ILE A 104 -12.17 13.99 18.63
CA ILE A 104 -12.18 13.68 17.19
C ILE A 104 -12.52 12.19 17.02
N ARG A 105 -13.79 11.90 16.73
CA ARG A 105 -14.28 10.52 16.53
C ARG A 105 -14.44 10.26 15.03
N LEU A 106 -13.80 9.20 14.56
CA LEU A 106 -13.86 8.75 13.17
C LEU A 106 -14.34 7.30 13.15
N ASP A 107 -15.13 6.96 12.14
CA ASP A 107 -15.41 5.56 11.84
C ASP A 107 -14.16 4.83 11.36
N ARG A 108 -14.17 3.48 11.44
CA ARG A 108 -13.00 2.63 11.15
C ARG A 108 -12.40 2.88 9.79
N VAL A 109 -13.23 2.90 8.74
CA VAL A 109 -12.76 3.07 7.35
C VAL A 109 -12.21 4.47 7.10
N PRO A 110 -12.88 5.59 7.44
CA PRO A 110 -12.30 6.93 7.38
C PRO A 110 -10.99 7.07 8.15
N ALA A 111 -10.92 6.52 9.38
CA ALA A 111 -9.70 6.55 10.18
C ALA A 111 -8.53 5.87 9.47
N ALA A 112 -8.77 4.69 8.88
CA ALA A 112 -7.78 3.96 8.10
C ALA A 112 -7.34 4.76 6.87
N ILE A 113 -8.27 5.31 6.10
CA ILE A 113 -7.96 6.11 4.90
C ILE A 113 -7.10 7.33 5.27
N ILE A 114 -7.44 8.05 6.35
CA ILE A 114 -6.67 9.21 6.80
C ILE A 114 -5.26 8.79 7.24
N ALA A 115 -5.14 7.74 8.07
CA ALA A 115 -3.84 7.25 8.55
C ALA A 115 -2.92 6.89 7.38
N PHE A 116 -3.40 6.07 6.46
CA PHE A 116 -2.64 5.64 5.30
C PHE A 116 -2.34 6.79 4.35
N THR A 117 -3.30 7.69 4.11
CA THR A 117 -3.10 8.86 3.24
C THR A 117 -1.98 9.75 3.78
N LEU A 118 -1.97 10.06 5.07
CA LEU A 118 -0.93 10.87 5.68
C LEU A 118 0.43 10.16 5.64
N ASN A 119 0.48 8.86 5.92
CA ASN A 119 1.71 8.11 5.85
C ASN A 119 2.27 8.06 4.42
N TYR A 120 1.47 7.60 3.44
CA TYR A 120 1.90 7.46 2.06
C TYR A 120 2.18 8.80 1.37
N ALA A 121 1.50 9.88 1.75
CA ALA A 121 1.82 11.22 1.27
C ALA A 121 3.24 11.66 1.66
N ALA A 122 3.72 11.28 2.84
CA ALA A 122 5.10 11.54 3.26
C ALA A 122 6.12 10.76 2.42
N TYR A 123 5.82 9.49 2.07
CA TYR A 123 6.66 8.70 1.17
C TYR A 123 6.67 9.28 -0.24
N PHE A 124 5.50 9.59 -0.81
CA PHE A 124 5.41 10.22 -2.13
C PHE A 124 6.08 11.59 -2.17
N ALA A 125 5.92 12.41 -1.13
CA ALA A 125 6.59 13.71 -1.04
C ALA A 125 8.11 13.57 -1.16
N GLU A 126 8.69 12.60 -0.48
CA GLU A 126 10.13 12.36 -0.50
C GLU A 126 10.61 11.81 -1.86
N ILE A 127 9.81 10.95 -2.50
CA ILE A 127 10.08 10.47 -3.86
C ILE A 127 10.09 11.64 -4.86
N PHE A 128 9.07 12.50 -4.80
CA PHE A 128 9.00 13.67 -5.69
C PHE A 128 10.11 14.68 -5.41
N ARG A 129 10.41 14.96 -4.14
CA ARG A 129 11.53 15.83 -3.74
C ARG A 129 12.86 15.29 -4.27
N GLY A 130 13.10 13.97 -4.09
CA GLY A 130 14.28 13.30 -4.61
C GLY A 130 14.38 13.41 -6.13
N GLY A 131 13.28 13.17 -6.85
CA GLY A 131 13.23 13.30 -8.30
C GLY A 131 13.52 14.73 -8.79
N ILE A 132 12.98 15.75 -8.13
CA ILE A 132 13.27 17.16 -8.46
C ILE A 132 14.76 17.46 -8.25
N ALA A 133 15.35 16.96 -7.15
CA ALA A 133 16.75 17.20 -6.80
C ALA A 133 17.75 16.56 -7.79
N THR A 134 17.34 15.56 -8.58
CA THR A 134 18.20 14.93 -9.61
C THR A 134 18.29 15.73 -10.90
N ILE A 135 17.44 16.76 -11.10
CA ILE A 135 17.46 17.57 -12.31
C ILE A 135 18.69 18.50 -12.29
N PRO A 136 19.57 18.44 -13.33
CA PRO A 136 20.76 19.27 -13.37
C PRO A 136 20.42 20.77 -13.35
N GLN A 137 21.22 21.55 -12.61
CA GLN A 137 21.05 23.02 -12.48
C GLN A 137 21.05 23.70 -13.86
N GLY A 138 21.86 23.20 -14.81
CA GLY A 138 21.92 23.73 -16.17
C GLY A 138 20.58 23.72 -16.93
N GLN A 139 19.63 22.86 -16.56
CA GLN A 139 18.27 22.88 -17.13
C GLN A 139 17.52 24.16 -16.75
N TYR A 140 17.65 24.56 -15.50
CA TYR A 140 17.05 25.81 -14.97
C TYR A 140 17.75 27.06 -15.56
N GLU A 141 19.09 27.01 -15.70
CA GLU A 141 19.89 28.08 -16.27
C GLU A 141 19.58 28.28 -17.75
N ALA A 142 19.54 27.21 -18.53
CA ALA A 142 19.17 27.24 -19.96
C ALA A 142 17.74 27.80 -20.15
N ALA A 143 16.78 27.37 -19.33
CA ALA A 143 15.42 27.91 -19.37
C ALA A 143 15.39 29.42 -19.08
N LYS A 144 16.19 29.89 -18.12
CA LYS A 144 16.31 31.30 -17.78
C LYS A 144 16.92 32.10 -18.92
N VAL A 145 17.96 31.61 -19.59
CA VAL A 145 18.58 32.26 -20.76
C VAL A 145 17.59 32.37 -21.90
N LEU A 146 16.76 31.32 -22.10
CA LEU A 146 15.70 31.31 -23.14
C LEU A 146 14.46 32.12 -22.73
N LYS A 147 14.50 32.83 -21.55
CA LYS A 147 13.41 33.66 -21.03
C LYS A 147 12.09 32.89 -20.77
N PHE A 148 12.18 31.59 -20.47
CA PHE A 148 11.01 30.86 -20.02
C PHE A 148 10.50 31.42 -18.69
N LYS A 149 9.17 31.50 -18.56
CA LYS A 149 8.55 31.80 -17.25
C LYS A 149 8.79 30.62 -16.29
N PRO A 150 8.91 30.85 -14.97
CA PRO A 150 9.11 29.77 -14.00
C PRO A 150 8.10 28.63 -14.13
N ILE A 151 6.81 28.95 -14.33
CA ILE A 151 5.76 27.96 -14.50
C ILE A 151 5.96 27.11 -15.76
N ASP A 152 6.41 27.72 -16.86
CA ASP A 152 6.64 27.05 -18.13
C ASP A 152 7.89 26.16 -18.04
N THR A 153 8.93 26.62 -17.33
CA THR A 153 10.11 25.80 -17.01
C THR A 153 9.70 24.55 -16.25
N VAL A 154 8.91 24.69 -15.18
CA VAL A 154 8.42 23.53 -14.42
C VAL A 154 7.58 22.61 -15.29
N ARG A 155 6.62 23.15 -16.03
CA ARG A 155 5.62 22.38 -16.79
C ARG A 155 6.23 21.65 -18.00
N TYR A 156 7.10 22.31 -18.77
CA TYR A 156 7.57 21.78 -20.04
C TYR A 156 8.96 21.16 -19.99
N ILE A 157 9.77 21.50 -18.99
CA ILE A 157 11.16 21.03 -18.90
C ILE A 157 11.35 20.10 -17.70
N ILE A 158 10.98 20.54 -16.49
CA ILE A 158 11.29 19.81 -15.24
C ILE A 158 10.32 18.65 -15.02
N LEU A 159 9.02 18.91 -15.04
CA LEU A 159 7.99 17.91 -14.71
C LEU A 159 8.04 16.67 -15.60
N PRO A 160 8.23 16.74 -16.94
CA PRO A 160 8.36 15.54 -17.78
C PRO A 160 9.57 14.69 -17.39
N GLN A 161 10.71 15.31 -17.03
CA GLN A 161 11.91 14.61 -16.61
C GLN A 161 11.71 13.97 -15.22
N VAL A 162 11.21 14.74 -14.24
CA VAL A 162 10.91 14.25 -12.88
C VAL A 162 9.95 13.08 -12.93
N THR A 163 8.85 13.18 -13.69
CA THR A 163 7.85 12.10 -13.79
C THR A 163 8.51 10.78 -14.19
N LYS A 164 9.40 10.81 -15.18
CA LYS A 164 10.12 9.62 -15.61
C LYS A 164 11.04 9.06 -14.52
N ILE A 165 11.76 9.92 -13.82
CA ILE A 165 12.72 9.53 -12.78
C ILE A 165 12.01 8.90 -11.59
N VAL A 166 10.87 9.46 -11.16
CA VAL A 166 10.17 9.02 -9.96
C VAL A 166 9.25 7.83 -10.20
N LEU A 167 8.86 7.57 -11.44
CA LEU A 167 7.84 6.56 -11.79
C LEU A 167 8.14 5.15 -11.20
N PRO A 168 9.37 4.61 -11.29
CA PRO A 168 9.68 3.30 -10.68
C PRO A 168 9.51 3.30 -9.17
N SER A 169 9.93 4.38 -8.48
CA SER A 169 9.80 4.52 -7.03
C SER A 169 8.33 4.65 -6.62
N VAL A 170 7.54 5.42 -7.36
CA VAL A 170 6.09 5.53 -7.15
C VAL A 170 5.42 4.16 -7.26
N PHE A 171 5.74 3.36 -8.28
CA PHE A 171 5.17 2.02 -8.42
C PHE A 171 5.60 1.07 -7.33
N ASN A 172 6.82 1.16 -6.82
CA ASN A 172 7.26 0.38 -5.66
C ASN A 172 6.41 0.71 -4.43
N GLU A 173 6.12 1.98 -4.17
CA GLU A 173 5.23 2.39 -3.08
C GLU A 173 3.78 1.95 -3.31
N VAL A 174 3.28 2.02 -4.54
CA VAL A 174 1.93 1.51 -4.88
C VAL A 174 1.83 0.00 -4.59
N MET A 175 2.85 -0.79 -4.93
CA MET A 175 2.89 -2.23 -4.61
C MET A 175 2.99 -2.48 -3.10
N SER A 176 3.70 -1.64 -2.36
CA SER A 176 3.76 -1.69 -0.89
C SER A 176 2.40 -1.37 -0.28
N LEU A 177 1.72 -0.34 -0.78
CA LEU A 177 0.38 0.04 -0.33
C LEU A 177 -0.62 -1.12 -0.45
N VAL A 178 -0.62 -1.89 -1.55
CA VAL A 178 -1.49 -3.09 -1.68
C VAL A 178 -1.30 -4.05 -0.51
N LYS A 179 -0.07 -4.27 -0.06
CA LYS A 179 0.23 -5.16 1.07
C LYS A 179 -0.17 -4.53 2.40
N ASP A 180 0.14 -3.26 2.58
CA ASP A 180 -0.08 -2.53 3.82
C ASP A 180 -1.56 -2.29 4.10
N THR A 181 -2.43 -2.26 3.07
CA THR A 181 -3.88 -2.24 3.28
C THR A 181 -4.38 -3.40 4.13
N SER A 182 -3.64 -4.51 4.19
CA SER A 182 -3.96 -5.62 5.08
C SER A 182 -3.99 -5.24 6.56
N LEU A 183 -3.26 -4.17 6.97
CA LEU A 183 -3.21 -3.72 8.37
C LEU A 183 -4.56 -3.21 8.90
N VAL A 184 -5.52 -2.91 8.00
CA VAL A 184 -6.86 -2.43 8.42
C VAL A 184 -7.63 -3.49 9.22
N TYR A 185 -7.26 -4.78 9.14
CA TYR A 185 -7.83 -5.83 9.96
C TYR A 185 -7.71 -5.52 11.46
N ALA A 186 -6.68 -4.79 11.87
CA ALA A 186 -6.46 -4.40 13.26
C ALA A 186 -7.55 -3.47 13.83
N LEU A 187 -8.27 -2.76 12.96
CA LEU A 187 -9.46 -1.98 13.31
C LEU A 187 -10.76 -2.79 13.18
N GLY A 188 -10.69 -4.07 12.85
CA GLY A 188 -11.87 -4.91 12.61
C GLY A 188 -12.61 -4.54 11.32
N ILE A 189 -11.93 -3.98 10.32
CA ILE A 189 -12.45 -3.80 8.96
C ILE A 189 -12.40 -5.15 8.26
N SER A 190 -13.53 -5.55 7.65
CA SER A 190 -13.65 -6.85 6.97
C SER A 190 -12.94 -6.84 5.60
N ASP A 191 -11.62 -6.71 5.66
CA ASP A 191 -10.72 -6.85 4.50
C ASP A 191 -10.44 -8.32 4.16
N LEU A 192 -9.62 -8.56 3.16
CA LEU A 192 -9.25 -9.91 2.72
C LEU A 192 -8.55 -10.72 3.83
N ILE A 193 -7.72 -10.09 4.67
CA ILE A 193 -7.04 -10.78 5.78
C ILE A 193 -8.04 -11.16 6.87
N LEU A 194 -8.91 -10.24 7.29
CA LEU A 194 -9.92 -10.56 8.32
C LEU A 194 -10.90 -11.63 7.84
N ALA A 195 -11.36 -11.55 6.59
CA ALA A 195 -12.23 -12.55 5.98
C ALA A 195 -11.56 -13.94 5.94
N SER A 196 -10.30 -14.01 5.55
CA SER A 196 -9.55 -15.26 5.49
C SER A 196 -9.30 -15.85 6.89
N ARG A 197 -8.97 -15.03 7.90
CA ARG A 197 -8.77 -15.46 9.29
C ARG A 197 -10.08 -15.97 9.91
N THR A 198 -11.18 -15.26 9.66
CA THR A 198 -12.51 -15.67 10.16
C THR A 198 -12.90 -17.03 9.58
N SER A 199 -12.76 -17.23 8.27
CA SER A 199 -13.01 -18.52 7.63
C SER A 199 -12.06 -19.61 8.12
N ALA A 200 -10.76 -19.29 8.27
CA ALA A 200 -9.77 -20.24 8.76
C ALA A 200 -10.06 -20.71 10.19
N ASN A 201 -10.47 -19.79 11.07
CA ASN A 201 -10.82 -20.12 12.46
C ASN A 201 -12.16 -20.91 12.55
N ARG A 202 -13.18 -20.49 11.79
CA ARG A 202 -14.48 -21.21 11.72
C ARG A 202 -14.28 -22.66 11.32
N ASP A 203 -13.47 -22.89 10.29
CA ASP A 203 -13.34 -24.19 9.65
C ASP A 203 -12.11 -24.98 10.15
N ALA A 204 -11.33 -24.43 11.09
CA ALA A 204 -10.04 -24.94 11.55
C ALA A 204 -9.13 -25.37 10.37
N SER A 205 -9.03 -24.52 9.33
CA SER A 205 -8.34 -24.78 8.07
C SER A 205 -7.48 -23.58 7.66
N LEU A 206 -6.26 -23.83 7.14
CA LEU A 206 -5.39 -22.78 6.63
C LEU A 206 -5.66 -22.44 5.15
N ILE A 207 -6.52 -23.20 4.46
CA ILE A 207 -6.82 -22.98 3.03
C ILE A 207 -7.29 -21.53 2.74
N PRO A 208 -8.19 -20.90 3.53
CA PRO A 208 -8.59 -19.51 3.29
C PRO A 208 -7.41 -18.53 3.32
N MET A 209 -6.41 -18.77 4.17
CA MET A 209 -5.21 -17.91 4.24
C MET A 209 -4.31 -18.08 3.00
N PHE A 210 -4.14 -19.32 2.49
CA PHE A 210 -3.41 -19.54 1.24
C PHE A 210 -4.13 -18.90 0.04
N LEU A 211 -5.47 -18.98 -0.01
CA LEU A 211 -6.25 -18.33 -1.06
C LEU A 211 -6.16 -16.79 -0.96
N ALA A 212 -6.20 -16.22 0.24
CA ALA A 212 -5.99 -14.79 0.42
C ALA A 212 -4.60 -14.38 -0.08
N GLY A 213 -3.55 -15.16 0.22
CA GLY A 213 -2.21 -14.95 -0.32
C GLY A 213 -2.18 -14.98 -1.85
N ALA A 214 -2.88 -15.93 -2.48
CA ALA A 214 -3.00 -16.01 -3.95
C ALA A 214 -3.73 -14.78 -4.53
N ILE A 215 -4.81 -14.32 -3.87
CA ILE A 215 -5.54 -13.10 -4.30
C ILE A 215 -4.64 -11.87 -4.17
N TYR A 216 -3.89 -11.70 -3.07
CA TYR A 216 -2.90 -10.61 -2.95
C TYR A 216 -1.85 -10.67 -4.05
N LEU A 217 -1.34 -11.86 -4.36
CA LEU A 217 -0.34 -12.04 -5.43
C LEU A 217 -0.92 -11.65 -6.79
N LEU A 218 -2.18 -11.99 -7.07
CA LEU A 218 -2.87 -11.54 -8.29
C LEU A 218 -3.03 -10.02 -8.33
N MET A 219 -3.45 -9.38 -7.24
CA MET A 219 -3.58 -7.92 -7.14
C MET A 219 -2.23 -7.23 -7.41
N ILE A 220 -1.15 -7.69 -6.75
CA ILE A 220 0.21 -7.18 -6.97
C ILE A 220 0.67 -7.44 -8.41
N GLY A 221 0.37 -8.61 -8.97
CA GLY A 221 0.67 -8.97 -10.35
C GLY A 221 0.04 -8.00 -11.35
N ILE A 222 -1.23 -7.65 -11.16
CA ILE A 222 -1.93 -6.65 -12.00
C ILE A 222 -1.23 -5.29 -11.91
N VAL A 223 -0.97 -4.82 -10.68
CA VAL A 223 -0.26 -3.54 -10.46
C VAL A 223 1.12 -3.56 -11.13
N THR A 224 1.87 -4.66 -10.99
CA THR A 224 3.20 -4.81 -11.61
C THR A 224 3.15 -4.75 -13.14
N ILE A 225 2.15 -5.39 -13.76
CA ILE A 225 1.97 -5.36 -15.21
C ILE A 225 1.64 -3.94 -15.69
N LEU A 226 0.74 -3.25 -14.98
CA LEU A 226 0.40 -1.85 -15.27
C LEU A 226 1.61 -0.93 -15.13
N ALA A 227 2.37 -1.09 -14.03
CA ALA A 227 3.61 -0.37 -13.78
C ALA A 227 4.61 -0.50 -14.93
N LYS A 228 4.93 -1.75 -15.32
CA LYS A 228 5.87 -2.02 -16.41
C LYS A 228 5.41 -1.44 -17.76
N ARG A 229 4.10 -1.46 -18.04
CA ARG A 229 3.55 -0.85 -19.26
C ARG A 229 3.71 0.66 -19.27
N LEU A 230 3.44 1.31 -18.13
CA LEU A 230 3.60 2.76 -17.99
C LEU A 230 5.08 3.18 -18.03
N GLU A 231 5.97 2.48 -17.33
CA GLU A 231 7.41 2.71 -17.39
C GLU A 231 7.92 2.61 -18.84
N LYS A 232 7.50 1.58 -19.59
CA LYS A 232 7.86 1.42 -21.01
C LYS A 232 7.36 2.58 -21.86
N LYS A 233 6.15 3.10 -21.60
CA LYS A 233 5.60 4.24 -22.34
C LYS A 233 6.42 5.51 -22.13
N PHE A 234 7.00 5.70 -20.93
CA PHE A 234 7.82 6.86 -20.59
C PHE A 234 9.32 6.64 -20.81
N SER A 235 9.76 5.50 -21.34
CA SER A 235 11.18 5.16 -21.55
C SER A 235 11.83 5.77 -22.81
N TYR A 236 11.08 6.49 -23.64
CA TYR A 236 11.54 7.04 -24.92
C TYR A 236 12.50 8.25 -24.80
N TYR A 237 12.66 8.82 -23.61
CA TYR A 237 13.72 9.79 -23.34
C TYR A 237 14.89 9.09 -22.64
N ARG A 238 15.91 8.77 -23.38
CA ARG A 238 17.24 8.42 -22.83
C ARG A 238 18.21 9.56 -23.05
#